data_27ad35db936f8f092a002ade7312ce79
#
_entry.id   27ad35db936f8f092a002ade7312ce79
#
_cell.length_a   1.000
_cell.length_b   1.000
_cell.length_c   1.000
_cell.angle_alpha   90.00
_cell.angle_beta   90.00
_cell.angle_gamma   90.00
#
_symmetry.space_group_name_H-M   'P 1'
#
loop_
_entity.id
_entity.type
_entity.pdbx_description
1 polymer ?
#
loop_
_entity_poly.entity_id
_entity_poly.type
_entity_poly.pdbx_seq_one_letter_code
_entity_poly.pdbx_strand_id
1 'polypeptide(L)'
;MTISYELKFFDYWHVSSGLSGGAALDSYVVKDSFGLPYVPGKTIKGLVREMAELFWSKEDIDRCFGSRGNENKQDDNDDTTQAQCYFSSAVLDQKTADEIIASNLVHNLFDVISSTMVDKNGIAVDKSLRDIEVVLPIGLKGTIENVDEKFTKELERSLKMIKRMGLNRNRGLGRCEFVVKGL
;
A
#
# COMPACT_ATOMS: atom_id res chain seq x y z
N MET A 1 -9.68 -15.43 13.49
CA MET A 1 -10.37 -14.12 13.70
C MET A 1 -10.16 -13.23 12.48
N THR A 2 -10.95 -12.15 12.37
CA THR A 2 -10.77 -11.12 11.31
C THR A 2 -10.52 -9.78 11.97
N ILE A 3 -9.47 -9.10 11.56
CA ILE A 3 -9.15 -7.72 11.97
C ILE A 3 -9.62 -6.79 10.85
N SER A 4 -10.53 -5.86 11.16
CA SER A 4 -10.95 -4.81 10.23
C SER A 4 -10.20 -3.52 10.54
N TYR A 5 -9.77 -2.80 9.51
CA TYR A 5 -9.08 -1.53 9.67
C TYR A 5 -9.55 -0.50 8.64
N GLU A 6 -9.33 0.76 8.99
CA GLU A 6 -9.43 1.90 8.09
C GLU A 6 -8.02 2.48 7.89
N LEU A 7 -7.58 2.56 6.65
CA LEU A 7 -6.34 3.21 6.25
C LEU A 7 -6.66 4.64 5.83
N LYS A 8 -6.27 5.62 6.64
CA LYS A 8 -6.48 7.05 6.37
C LYS A 8 -5.22 7.68 5.82
N PHE A 9 -5.32 8.33 4.66
CA PHE A 9 -4.25 9.16 4.13
C PHE A 9 -4.48 10.63 4.49
N PHE A 10 -3.41 11.33 4.87
CA PHE A 10 -3.43 12.74 5.25
C PHE A 10 -2.83 13.64 4.18
N ASP A 11 -2.05 13.07 3.27
CA ASP A 11 -1.42 13.75 2.15
C ASP A 11 -1.77 13.00 0.86
N TYR A 12 -1.46 13.60 -0.30
CA TYR A 12 -1.46 12.88 -1.57
C TYR A 12 -0.66 11.59 -1.45
N TRP A 13 -1.12 10.54 -2.11
CA TRP A 13 -0.45 9.26 -2.08
C TRP A 13 -0.39 8.60 -3.46
N HIS A 14 0.60 7.75 -3.64
CA HIS A 14 0.82 7.02 -4.87
C HIS A 14 1.22 5.58 -4.56
N VAL A 15 0.37 4.64 -4.86
CA VAL A 15 0.69 3.21 -4.92
C VAL A 15 0.72 2.81 -6.39
N SER A 16 1.91 2.49 -6.89
CA SER A 16 2.13 2.29 -8.32
C SER A 16 1.43 1.04 -8.84
N SER A 17 0.85 1.17 -10.04
CA SER A 17 0.36 0.03 -10.83
C SER A 17 1.49 -0.77 -11.50
N GLY A 18 2.69 -0.21 -11.58
CA GLY A 18 3.78 -0.72 -12.42
C GLY A 18 3.69 -0.30 -13.88
N LEU A 19 2.65 0.45 -14.25
CA LEU A 19 2.47 0.96 -15.61
C LEU A 19 3.02 2.39 -15.72
N SER A 20 3.58 2.72 -16.90
CA SER A 20 3.95 4.07 -17.29
C SER A 20 3.13 4.50 -18.50
N GLY A 21 2.83 5.81 -18.60
CA GLY A 21 2.06 6.39 -19.72
C GLY A 21 2.93 6.90 -20.85
N GLY A 22 4.15 6.43 -20.97
CA GLY A 22 5.09 6.90 -21.99
C GLY A 22 5.42 8.38 -21.82
N ALA A 23 5.05 9.22 -22.80
CA ALA A 23 5.33 10.65 -22.77
C ALA A 23 4.38 11.47 -21.87
N ALA A 24 3.25 10.89 -21.42
CA ALA A 24 2.23 11.63 -20.69
C ALA A 24 2.44 11.59 -19.17
N LEU A 25 2.77 10.42 -18.62
CA LEU A 25 2.98 10.21 -17.18
C LEU A 25 4.03 9.12 -16.94
N ASP A 26 4.96 9.37 -16.04
CA ASP A 26 6.00 8.40 -15.67
C ASP A 26 5.46 7.25 -14.83
N SER A 27 4.42 7.47 -14.05
CA SER A 27 3.82 6.43 -13.21
C SER A 27 2.35 6.68 -12.92
N TYR A 28 1.57 5.61 -13.08
CA TYR A 28 0.14 5.58 -12.74
C TYR A 28 -0.14 4.90 -11.40
N VAL A 29 -1.14 5.41 -10.71
CA VAL A 29 -1.71 4.76 -9.51
C VAL A 29 -2.43 3.47 -9.91
N VAL A 30 -2.41 2.47 -9.02
CA VAL A 30 -3.20 1.26 -9.20
C VAL A 30 -4.69 1.56 -9.01
N LYS A 31 -5.52 1.08 -9.98
CA LYS A 31 -6.96 1.29 -10.04
C LYS A 31 -7.68 -0.03 -10.25
N ASP A 32 -8.89 -0.12 -9.77
CA ASP A 32 -9.79 -1.24 -10.04
C ASP A 32 -10.47 -1.12 -11.43
N SER A 33 -11.41 -2.02 -11.72
CA SER A 33 -12.16 -2.05 -12.99
C SER A 33 -13.08 -0.84 -13.18
N PHE A 34 -13.42 -0.12 -12.11
CA PHE A 34 -14.23 1.10 -12.14
C PHE A 34 -13.37 2.38 -12.16
N GLY A 35 -12.05 2.24 -12.16
CA GLY A 35 -11.10 3.34 -12.11
C GLY A 35 -10.86 3.90 -10.71
N LEU A 36 -11.38 3.27 -9.66
CA LEU A 36 -11.18 3.71 -8.29
C LEU A 36 -9.80 3.29 -7.76
N PRO A 37 -9.12 4.16 -7.00
CA PRO A 37 -7.82 3.84 -6.42
C PRO A 37 -7.97 2.88 -5.24
N TYR A 38 -7.01 1.96 -5.11
CA TYR A 38 -6.96 1.04 -3.98
C TYR A 38 -5.52 0.74 -3.57
N VAL A 39 -5.32 0.14 -2.39
CA VAL A 39 -4.02 -0.37 -1.98
C VAL A 39 -4.08 -1.90 -2.01
N PRO A 40 -3.25 -2.56 -2.86
CA PRO A 40 -3.24 -4.02 -2.96
C PRO A 40 -2.90 -4.70 -1.63
N GLY A 41 -3.60 -5.78 -1.30
CA GLY A 41 -3.35 -6.57 -0.09
C GLY A 41 -1.90 -7.04 0.02
N LYS A 42 -1.24 -7.39 -1.11
CA LYS A 42 0.18 -7.71 -1.14
C LYS A 42 1.09 -6.58 -0.66
N THR A 43 0.74 -5.33 -0.97
CA THR A 43 1.49 -4.14 -0.52
C THR A 43 1.33 -3.95 1.00
N ILE A 44 0.10 -4.08 1.49
CA ILE A 44 -0.21 -4.00 2.94
C ILE A 44 0.51 -5.11 3.68
N LYS A 45 0.39 -6.36 3.21
CA LYS A 45 1.08 -7.52 3.78
C LYS A 45 2.60 -7.30 3.88
N GLY A 46 3.21 -6.77 2.82
CA GLY A 46 4.65 -6.47 2.79
C GLY A 46 5.06 -5.44 3.85
N LEU A 47 4.30 -4.35 3.99
CA LEU A 47 4.58 -3.30 4.98
C LEU A 47 4.33 -3.79 6.42
N VAL A 48 3.25 -4.54 6.65
CA VAL A 48 2.96 -5.11 7.98
C VAL A 48 4.05 -6.11 8.38
N ARG A 49 4.52 -6.94 7.43
CA ARG A 49 5.65 -7.85 7.65
C ARG A 49 6.93 -7.08 8.00
N GLU A 50 7.27 -6.01 7.27
CA GLU A 50 8.44 -5.15 7.54
C GLU A 50 8.41 -4.62 8.99
N MET A 51 7.25 -4.21 9.48
CA MET A 51 7.09 -3.78 10.88
C MET A 51 7.14 -4.95 11.86
N ALA A 52 6.54 -6.08 11.53
CA ALA A 52 6.55 -7.28 12.38
C ALA A 52 7.98 -7.83 12.56
N GLU A 53 8.83 -7.79 11.52
CA GLU A 53 10.22 -8.23 11.56
C GLU A 53 11.07 -7.49 12.63
N LEU A 54 10.59 -6.36 13.14
CA LEU A 54 11.28 -5.61 14.20
C LEU A 54 11.11 -6.22 15.61
N PHE A 55 10.09 -7.07 15.82
CA PHE A 55 9.76 -7.54 17.18
C PHE A 55 9.08 -8.91 17.28
N TRP A 56 8.80 -9.58 16.14
CA TRP A 56 8.26 -10.94 16.12
C TRP A 56 9.37 -11.98 16.01
N SER A 57 9.09 -13.21 16.46
CA SER A 57 9.94 -14.34 16.14
C SER A 57 9.87 -14.70 14.64
N LYS A 58 10.94 -15.27 14.09
CA LYS A 58 10.95 -15.73 12.70
C LYS A 58 9.83 -16.74 12.42
N GLU A 59 9.61 -17.67 13.36
CA GLU A 59 8.58 -18.71 13.26
C GLU A 59 7.17 -18.11 13.15
N ASP A 60 6.85 -17.10 13.96
CA ASP A 60 5.56 -16.41 13.93
C ASP A 60 5.39 -15.60 12.65
N ILE A 61 6.47 -14.97 12.15
CA ILE A 61 6.47 -14.28 10.86
C ILE A 61 6.16 -15.26 9.73
N ASP A 62 6.88 -16.38 9.68
CA ASP A 62 6.70 -17.37 8.62
C ASP A 62 5.32 -18.02 8.70
N ARG A 63 4.75 -18.21 9.87
CA ARG A 63 3.39 -18.71 10.06
C ARG A 63 2.34 -17.70 9.59
N CYS A 64 2.45 -16.44 9.99
CA CYS A 64 1.45 -15.42 9.65
C CYS A 64 1.56 -14.96 8.18
N PHE A 65 2.79 -14.70 7.73
CA PHE A 65 3.06 -14.10 6.41
C PHE A 65 3.57 -15.08 5.35
N GLY A 66 3.87 -16.31 5.73
CA GLY A 66 4.54 -17.29 4.87
C GLY A 66 6.07 -17.10 4.83
N SER A 67 6.82 -18.16 4.55
CA SER A 67 8.24 -18.07 4.38
C SER A 67 8.62 -17.33 3.09
N ARG A 68 9.77 -16.63 3.09
CA ARG A 68 10.36 -16.14 1.84
C ARG A 68 11.11 -17.32 1.21
N GLY A 69 10.81 -17.64 -0.05
CA GLY A 69 11.61 -18.59 -0.82
C GLY A 69 13.08 -18.15 -0.83
N ASN A 70 14.00 -19.10 -0.68
CA ASN A 70 15.43 -18.83 -0.80
C ASN A 70 15.76 -18.65 -2.29
N GLU A 71 16.03 -17.42 -2.72
CA GLU A 71 16.42 -17.08 -4.11
C GLU A 71 17.66 -17.85 -4.61
N ASN A 72 18.40 -18.54 -3.70
CA ASN A 72 19.67 -19.24 -4.01
C ASN A 72 19.56 -20.78 -3.97
N LYS A 73 18.37 -21.38 -3.85
CA LYS A 73 18.23 -22.84 -3.88
C LYS A 73 17.57 -23.30 -5.17
N GLN A 74 18.36 -24.03 -5.98
CA GLN A 74 17.91 -24.83 -7.15
C GLN A 74 17.35 -26.20 -6.75
N ASP A 75 16.99 -26.42 -5.49
CA ASP A 75 16.44 -27.69 -5.03
C ASP A 75 14.91 -27.62 -5.02
N ASP A 76 14.26 -28.56 -5.73
CA ASP A 76 12.81 -28.74 -5.87
C ASP A 76 12.07 -29.07 -4.56
N ASN A 77 12.74 -29.09 -3.41
CA ASN A 77 12.16 -29.25 -2.08
C ASN A 77 12.17 -27.90 -1.34
N ASP A 78 11.46 -26.92 -1.91
CA ASP A 78 11.25 -25.65 -1.22
C ASP A 78 10.16 -25.84 -0.15
N ASP A 79 10.58 -26.00 1.11
CA ASP A 79 9.72 -26.02 2.30
C ASP A 79 9.14 -24.62 2.54
N THR A 80 8.39 -24.10 1.53
CA THR A 80 7.72 -22.81 1.63
C THR A 80 6.49 -22.96 2.52
N THR A 81 6.54 -22.35 3.69
CA THR A 81 5.38 -22.27 4.58
C THR A 81 4.36 -21.31 3.97
N GLN A 82 3.16 -21.84 3.68
CA GLN A 82 2.05 -21.02 3.21
C GLN A 82 1.60 -20.05 4.31
N ALA A 83 1.33 -18.79 3.93
CA ALA A 83 0.82 -17.78 4.86
C ALA A 83 -0.54 -18.20 5.43
N GLN A 84 -0.70 -18.11 6.75
CA GLN A 84 -1.99 -18.33 7.41
C GLN A 84 -2.90 -17.11 7.26
N CYS A 85 -2.36 -15.89 7.43
CA CYS A 85 -3.15 -14.67 7.38
C CYS A 85 -3.38 -14.21 5.93
N TYR A 86 -4.64 -13.88 5.62
CA TYR A 86 -5.03 -13.30 4.34
C TYR A 86 -5.21 -11.78 4.50
N PHE A 87 -4.58 -11.00 3.61
CA PHE A 87 -4.64 -9.55 3.59
C PHE A 87 -5.50 -9.10 2.41
N SER A 88 -6.69 -8.56 2.67
CA SER A 88 -7.50 -7.98 1.62
C SER A 88 -6.86 -6.73 1.05
N SER A 89 -7.22 -6.35 -0.19
CA SER A 89 -6.93 -5.00 -0.67
C SER A 89 -7.74 -4.00 0.16
N ALA A 90 -7.15 -2.81 0.42
CA ALA A 90 -7.87 -1.71 1.03
C ALA A 90 -8.53 -0.88 -0.07
N VAL A 91 -9.86 -0.75 0.00
CA VAL A 91 -10.71 -0.11 -1.01
C VAL A 91 -11.56 0.98 -0.38
N LEU A 92 -12.15 1.84 -1.21
CA LEU A 92 -13.17 2.78 -0.74
C LEU A 92 -14.35 2.05 -0.10
N ASP A 93 -14.99 2.70 0.85
CA ASP A 93 -16.27 2.23 1.38
C ASP A 93 -17.29 2.09 0.25
N GLN A 94 -18.04 0.98 0.21
CA GLN A 94 -18.93 0.65 -0.89
C GLN A 94 -19.92 1.80 -1.21
N LYS A 95 -20.54 2.37 -0.19
CA LYS A 95 -21.48 3.48 -0.38
C LYS A 95 -20.81 4.68 -1.03
N THR A 96 -19.64 5.06 -0.55
CA THR A 96 -18.87 6.19 -1.11
C THR A 96 -18.41 5.89 -2.54
N ALA A 97 -17.97 4.67 -2.82
CA ALA A 97 -17.59 4.23 -4.16
C ALA A 97 -18.76 4.35 -5.15
N ASP A 98 -19.94 3.83 -4.77
CA ASP A 98 -21.15 3.88 -5.59
C ASP A 98 -21.58 5.34 -5.87
N GLU A 99 -21.53 6.21 -4.86
CA GLU A 99 -21.86 7.64 -5.01
C GLU A 99 -20.88 8.35 -5.96
N ILE A 100 -19.58 8.09 -5.87
CA ILE A 100 -18.56 8.68 -6.74
C ILE A 100 -18.75 8.21 -8.19
N ILE A 101 -19.01 6.91 -8.41
CA ILE A 101 -19.26 6.35 -9.74
C ILE A 101 -20.54 6.93 -10.34
N ALA A 102 -21.64 6.91 -9.59
CA ALA A 102 -22.93 7.42 -10.05
C ALA A 102 -22.90 8.90 -10.41
N SER A 103 -22.07 9.69 -9.70
CA SER A 103 -21.88 11.12 -9.95
C SER A 103 -20.81 11.43 -11.00
N ASN A 104 -20.19 10.40 -11.62
CA ASN A 104 -19.09 10.56 -12.58
C ASN A 104 -17.90 11.38 -12.04
N LEU A 105 -17.58 11.22 -10.75
CA LEU A 105 -16.54 11.99 -10.05
C LEU A 105 -15.21 11.22 -9.87
N VAL A 106 -15.07 10.05 -10.49
CA VAL A 106 -13.86 9.19 -10.34
C VAL A 106 -12.58 9.96 -10.70
N HIS A 107 -12.62 10.79 -11.75
CA HIS A 107 -11.48 11.58 -12.19
C HIS A 107 -11.02 12.63 -11.15
N ASN A 108 -11.92 13.09 -10.29
CA ASN A 108 -11.61 14.07 -9.24
C ASN A 108 -10.82 13.48 -8.08
N LEU A 109 -10.65 12.14 -8.02
CA LEU A 109 -9.83 11.48 -7.02
C LEU A 109 -8.33 11.60 -7.30
N PHE A 110 -7.96 12.04 -8.48
CA PHE A 110 -6.58 12.04 -8.97
C PHE A 110 -6.09 13.45 -9.28
N ASP A 111 -4.79 13.64 -9.12
CA ASP A 111 -4.06 14.83 -9.52
C ASP A 111 -2.70 14.41 -10.10
N VAL A 112 -1.95 15.35 -10.68
CA VAL A 112 -0.61 15.12 -11.22
C VAL A 112 0.38 16.02 -10.49
N ILE A 113 1.46 15.41 -10.00
CA ILE A 113 2.56 16.15 -9.39
C ILE A 113 3.78 16.05 -10.28
N SER A 114 4.27 17.21 -10.70
CA SER A 114 5.49 17.38 -11.46
C SER A 114 6.68 17.55 -10.53
N SER A 115 7.80 16.93 -10.86
CA SER A 115 9.08 17.12 -10.19
C SER A 115 10.22 17.17 -11.18
N THR A 116 11.25 17.95 -10.88
CA THR A 116 12.46 18.03 -11.70
C THR A 116 13.71 17.93 -10.83
N MET A 117 14.80 17.46 -11.41
CA MET A 117 16.09 17.46 -10.76
C MET A 117 16.75 18.83 -10.95
N VAL A 118 17.30 19.40 -9.89
CA VAL A 118 18.11 20.60 -9.94
C VAL A 118 19.59 20.26 -9.75
N ASP A 119 20.45 20.94 -10.49
CA ASP A 119 21.90 20.80 -10.36
C ASP A 119 22.43 21.55 -9.12
N LYS A 120 23.76 21.50 -8.92
CA LYS A 120 24.44 22.20 -7.81
C LYS A 120 24.30 23.73 -7.82
N ASN A 121 23.90 24.31 -8.96
CA ASN A 121 23.71 25.75 -9.14
C ASN A 121 22.23 26.15 -9.00
N GLY A 122 21.33 25.18 -8.70
CA GLY A 122 19.90 25.42 -8.60
C GLY A 122 19.18 25.49 -9.97
N ILE A 123 19.83 25.05 -11.05
CA ILE A 123 19.26 25.06 -12.39
C ILE A 123 18.63 23.68 -12.67
N ALA A 124 17.44 23.69 -13.29
CA ALA A 124 16.77 22.45 -13.70
C ALA A 124 17.60 21.69 -14.72
N VAL A 125 17.79 20.39 -14.51
CA VAL A 125 18.50 19.52 -15.44
C VAL A 125 17.57 19.16 -16.60
N ASP A 126 18.07 19.29 -17.83
CA ASP A 126 17.32 18.91 -19.03
C ASP A 126 16.82 17.47 -18.96
N LYS A 127 15.58 17.22 -19.43
CA LYS A 127 14.92 15.92 -19.48
C LYS A 127 14.76 15.23 -18.10
N SER A 128 14.78 15.99 -17.02
CA SER A 128 14.57 15.47 -15.66
C SER A 128 13.16 15.68 -15.12
N LEU A 129 12.26 16.30 -15.88
CA LEU A 129 10.86 16.44 -15.54
C LEU A 129 10.23 15.05 -15.42
N ARG A 130 9.52 14.84 -14.32
CA ARG A 130 8.77 13.61 -14.03
C ARG A 130 7.40 13.98 -13.53
N ASP A 131 6.39 13.46 -14.19
CA ASP A 131 4.99 13.64 -13.86
C ASP A 131 4.44 12.32 -13.33
N ILE A 132 3.95 12.34 -12.10
CA ILE A 132 3.33 11.17 -11.46
C ILE A 132 1.88 11.47 -11.12
N GLU A 133 1.00 10.50 -11.38
CA GLU A 133 -0.37 10.55 -10.89
C GLU A 133 -0.38 10.33 -9.38
N VAL A 134 -1.22 11.06 -8.66
CA VAL A 134 -1.41 10.90 -7.21
C VAL A 134 -2.89 10.86 -6.88
N VAL A 135 -3.23 10.30 -5.73
CA VAL A 135 -4.59 10.26 -5.21
C VAL A 135 -4.73 11.29 -4.10
N LEU A 136 -5.88 11.93 -4.02
CA LEU A 136 -6.26 12.82 -2.92
C LEU A 136 -6.25 12.08 -1.57
N PRO A 137 -6.09 12.80 -0.43
CA PRO A 137 -6.23 12.22 0.89
C PRO A 137 -7.63 11.63 1.09
N ILE A 138 -7.72 10.30 1.16
CA ILE A 138 -8.98 9.56 1.37
C ILE A 138 -8.77 8.42 2.37
N GLY A 139 -9.87 7.89 2.91
CA GLY A 139 -9.89 6.69 3.73
C GLY A 139 -10.25 5.45 2.93
N LEU A 140 -9.53 4.36 3.16
CA LEU A 140 -9.77 3.06 2.56
C LEU A 140 -10.05 2.04 3.66
N LYS A 141 -10.85 1.00 3.39
CA LYS A 141 -11.16 -0.08 4.33
C LYS A 141 -10.57 -1.39 3.85
N GLY A 142 -10.04 -2.17 4.78
CA GLY A 142 -9.53 -3.50 4.50
C GLY A 142 -9.62 -4.43 5.71
N THR A 143 -9.31 -5.71 5.47
CA THR A 143 -9.34 -6.77 6.49
C THR A 143 -8.06 -7.58 6.48
N ILE A 144 -7.74 -8.17 7.63
CA ILE A 144 -6.80 -9.29 7.74
C ILE A 144 -7.60 -10.46 8.30
N GLU A 145 -7.65 -11.55 7.54
CA GLU A 145 -8.46 -12.73 7.85
C GLU A 145 -7.58 -13.90 8.29
N ASN A 146 -8.20 -14.93 8.87
CA ASN A 146 -7.53 -16.13 9.39
C ASN A 146 -6.45 -15.84 10.42
N VAL A 147 -6.63 -14.77 11.21
CA VAL A 147 -5.70 -14.35 12.25
C VAL A 147 -5.84 -15.25 13.49
N ASP A 148 -4.74 -15.83 13.98
CA ASP A 148 -4.69 -16.46 15.30
C ASP A 148 -4.86 -15.38 16.38
N GLU A 149 -5.56 -15.71 17.45
CA GLU A 149 -5.79 -14.81 18.58
C GLU A 149 -4.48 -14.24 19.15
N LYS A 150 -3.44 -15.08 19.21
CA LYS A 150 -2.11 -14.69 19.69
C LYS A 150 -1.45 -13.59 18.85
N PHE A 151 -1.79 -13.45 17.55
CA PHE A 151 -1.21 -12.44 16.66
C PHE A 151 -1.98 -11.12 16.64
N THR A 152 -3.14 -11.06 17.25
CA THR A 152 -4.05 -9.92 17.11
C THR A 152 -3.42 -8.60 17.58
N LYS A 153 -2.84 -8.61 18.79
CA LYS A 153 -2.21 -7.41 19.38
C LYS A 153 -0.95 -6.98 18.62
N GLU A 154 -0.15 -7.94 18.19
CA GLU A 154 1.07 -7.73 17.43
C GLU A 154 0.78 -7.21 16.02
N LEU A 155 -0.25 -7.72 15.34
CA LEU A 155 -0.70 -7.21 14.04
C LEU A 155 -1.24 -5.78 14.17
N GLU A 156 -2.04 -5.51 15.20
CA GLU A 156 -2.52 -4.16 15.48
C GLU A 156 -1.34 -3.19 15.71
N ARG A 157 -0.34 -3.62 16.49
CA ARG A 157 0.88 -2.84 16.71
C ARG A 157 1.63 -2.60 15.41
N SER A 158 1.82 -3.64 14.59
CA SER A 158 2.49 -3.54 13.30
C SER A 158 1.78 -2.57 12.35
N LEU A 159 0.44 -2.65 12.27
CA LEU A 159 -0.37 -1.71 11.49
C LEU A 159 -0.17 -0.26 11.96
N LYS A 160 -0.22 -0.01 13.27
CA LYS A 160 -0.06 1.34 13.87
C LYS A 160 1.35 1.93 13.67
N MET A 161 2.36 1.08 13.45
CA MET A 161 3.72 1.53 13.16
C MET A 161 3.90 2.08 11.75
N ILE A 162 3.03 1.70 10.81
CA ILE A 162 3.08 2.20 9.43
C ILE A 162 2.55 3.64 9.41
N LYS A 163 3.43 4.59 9.17
CA LYS A 163 3.10 6.03 9.13
C LYS A 163 3.13 6.63 7.74
N ARG A 164 3.71 5.92 6.78
CA ARG A 164 3.83 6.35 5.39
C ARG A 164 3.89 5.15 4.46
N MET A 165 3.31 5.28 3.28
CA MET A 165 3.39 4.25 2.24
C MET A 165 3.38 4.82 0.83
N GLY A 166 3.83 4.02 -0.12
CA GLY A 166 3.83 4.35 -1.53
C GLY A 166 5.09 5.08 -2.01
N LEU A 167 5.02 5.56 -3.25
CA LEU A 167 6.10 6.30 -3.90
C LEU A 167 6.30 7.65 -3.21
N ASN A 168 7.55 8.12 -3.16
CA ASN A 168 7.91 9.40 -2.55
C ASN A 168 7.49 9.55 -1.07
N ARG A 169 7.29 8.44 -0.34
CA ARG A 169 6.92 8.43 1.09
C ARG A 169 7.87 9.22 1.99
N ASN A 170 9.11 9.45 1.55
CA ASN A 170 10.10 10.27 2.25
C ASN A 170 10.20 11.71 1.71
N ARG A 171 9.33 12.08 0.76
CA ARG A 171 9.33 13.39 0.08
C ARG A 171 7.95 14.07 0.13
N GLY A 172 7.21 13.87 1.23
CA GLY A 172 5.94 14.54 1.50
C GLY A 172 4.69 13.84 0.99
N LEU A 173 4.79 12.63 0.43
CA LEU A 173 3.62 11.85 0.01
C LEU A 173 3.33 10.69 0.96
N GLY A 174 2.08 10.23 0.93
CA GLY A 174 1.66 8.96 1.51
C GLY A 174 1.67 8.88 3.03
N ARG A 175 1.63 10.02 3.76
CA ARG A 175 1.44 10.01 5.21
C ARG A 175 0.08 9.40 5.53
N CYS A 176 0.09 8.41 6.41
CA CYS A 176 -1.12 7.64 6.70
C CYS A 176 -1.14 7.11 8.13
N GLU A 177 -2.31 6.61 8.51
CA GLU A 177 -2.48 5.79 9.71
C GLU A 177 -3.46 4.65 9.48
N PHE A 178 -3.26 3.56 10.20
CA PHE A 178 -4.20 2.46 10.29
C PHE A 178 -4.99 2.58 11.59
N VAL A 179 -6.31 2.70 11.47
CA VAL A 179 -7.26 2.69 12.58
C VAL A 179 -7.93 1.33 12.61
N VAL A 180 -7.56 0.50 13.60
CA VAL A 180 -8.17 -0.82 13.78
C VAL A 180 -9.53 -0.66 14.43
N LYS A 181 -10.57 -1.29 13.86
CA LYS A 181 -11.95 -1.23 14.35
C LYS A 181 -12.29 -2.54 15.05
N GLY A 182 -12.60 -2.45 16.33
CA GLY A 182 -13.21 -3.52 17.15
C GLY A 182 -12.41 -4.84 17.17
N LEU A 183 -11.73 -5.09 18.25
CA LEU A 183 -11.38 -6.42 18.73
C LEU A 183 -12.49 -6.93 19.65
#